data_b8f66eda4e07df80bdd4df1d6a0bb551
#
_entry.id   b8f66eda4e07df80bdd4df1d6a0bb551
#
_cell.length_a   1.000
_cell.length_b   1.000
_cell.length_c   1.000
_cell.angle_alpha   90.00
_cell.angle_beta   90.00
_cell.angle_gamma   90.00
#
_symmetry.space_group_name_H-M   'P 1'
#
loop_
_entity.id
_entity.type
_entity.pdbx_description
1 polymer ?
#
loop_
_entity_poly.entity_id
_entity_poly.type
_entity_poly.pdbx_seq_one_letter_code
_entity_poly.pdbx_strand_id
1 'polypeptide(L)'
;LILNKQILILNSTYHDKEHKEIISDLIGKPYSFFEAIKLKGIGSKRMIINAVSPNLQPYLNKVDDVNYANIEMRSNGIIVYINRGLQNFTWIIPYHQLVIYKTNGSSIHAQGKFINFKNNITFKENKKFFKRLLDAKVVYDKRFNFRDL
;
A
#
# COMPACT_ATOMS: atom_id res chain seq x y z
N LEU A 1 10.16 21.55 3.15
CA LEU A 1 10.57 20.17 3.06
C LEU A 1 10.39 19.71 1.63
N ILE A 2 11.48 19.63 0.94
CA ILE A 2 11.49 18.94 -0.32
C ILE A 2 11.46 17.45 0.04
N LEU A 3 10.30 16.95 0.36
CA LEU A 3 10.05 15.56 0.18
C LEU A 3 10.34 15.31 -1.28
N ASN A 4 11.48 14.75 -1.51
CA ASN A 4 11.82 14.26 -2.81
C ASN A 4 10.63 13.42 -3.24
N LYS A 5 9.86 13.92 -4.20
CA LYS A 5 8.70 13.22 -4.76
C LYS A 5 9.03 11.80 -5.19
N GLN A 6 10.30 11.43 -5.13
CA GLN A 6 10.84 10.15 -5.53
C GLN A 6 11.02 9.18 -4.37
N ILE A 7 10.98 9.63 -3.10
CA ILE A 7 11.19 8.73 -1.96
C ILE A 7 9.89 8.62 -1.18
N LEU A 8 9.00 7.77 -1.67
CA LEU A 8 7.78 7.40 -0.95
C LEU A 8 7.91 6.02 -0.29
N ILE A 9 9.15 5.54 -0.12
CA ILE A 9 9.45 4.33 0.65
C ILE A 9 10.33 4.72 1.83
N LEU A 10 9.82 4.47 3.03
CA LEU A 10 10.50 4.77 4.28
C LEU A 10 10.97 3.50 4.94
N ASN A 11 12.18 3.53 5.51
CA ASN A 11 12.62 2.46 6.40
C ASN A 11 11.91 2.66 7.74
N SER A 12 10.95 1.79 8.03
CA SER A 12 10.10 1.87 9.22
C SER A 12 10.46 0.80 10.27
N THR A 13 11.67 0.27 10.22
CA THR A 13 12.16 -0.72 11.17
C THR A 13 12.06 -0.20 12.61
N TYR A 14 12.33 1.08 12.79
CA TYR A 14 12.24 1.75 14.08
C TYR A 14 11.12 2.78 14.07
N HIS A 15 10.51 2.95 15.25
CA HIS A 15 9.43 3.91 15.41
C HIS A 15 9.96 5.34 15.27
N ASP A 16 9.46 6.06 14.28
CA ASP A 16 9.89 7.41 13.97
C ASP A 16 8.67 8.34 13.87
N LYS A 17 8.65 9.36 14.74
CA LYS A 17 7.55 10.34 14.77
C LYS A 17 7.47 11.15 13.49
N GLU A 18 8.62 11.49 12.91
CA GLU A 18 8.68 12.25 11.65
C GLU A 18 8.08 11.44 10.50
N HIS A 19 8.35 10.12 10.44
CA HIS A 19 7.73 9.25 9.45
C HIS A 19 6.22 9.24 9.58
N LYS A 20 5.67 9.23 10.79
CA LYS A 20 4.22 9.28 11.01
C LYS A 20 3.60 10.56 10.49
N GLU A 21 4.26 11.68 10.68
CA GLU A 21 3.81 12.98 10.18
C GLU A 21 3.83 13.01 8.65
N ILE A 22 4.89 12.52 8.03
CA ILE A 22 5.00 12.42 6.57
C ILE A 22 3.86 11.57 6.01
N ILE A 23 3.62 10.40 6.58
CA ILE A 23 2.55 9.51 6.16
C ILE A 23 1.19 10.19 6.28
N SER A 24 0.92 10.83 7.42
CA SER A 24 -0.34 11.51 7.66
C SER A 24 -0.58 12.66 6.69
N ASP A 25 0.47 13.41 6.34
CA ASP A 25 0.38 14.50 5.39
C ASP A 25 0.07 14.03 3.97
N LEU A 26 0.62 12.87 3.59
CA LEU A 26 0.48 12.34 2.23
C LEU A 26 -0.83 11.59 2.01
N ILE A 27 -1.27 10.80 2.98
CA ILE A 27 -2.40 9.89 2.80
C ILE A 27 -3.46 9.94 3.90
N GLY A 28 -3.30 10.84 4.85
CA GLY A 28 -4.23 11.00 5.96
C GLY A 28 -3.81 10.25 7.21
N LYS A 29 -4.40 10.63 8.33
CA LYS A 29 -4.15 10.01 9.63
C LYS A 29 -4.67 8.57 9.64
N PRO A 30 -4.15 7.72 10.55
CA PRO A 30 -4.73 6.40 10.76
C PRO A 30 -6.22 6.52 11.11
N TYR A 31 -7.02 5.60 10.61
CA TYR A 31 -8.41 5.53 11.03
C TYR A 31 -8.50 5.22 12.53
N SER A 32 -9.47 5.83 13.21
CA SER A 32 -9.78 5.49 14.59
C SER A 32 -10.35 4.06 14.68
N PHE A 33 -10.37 3.52 15.89
CA PHE A 33 -10.93 2.19 16.12
C PHE A 33 -12.39 2.07 15.62
N PHE A 34 -13.21 3.08 15.90
CA PHE A 34 -14.61 3.09 15.47
C PHE A 34 -14.74 3.20 13.94
N GLU A 35 -13.92 4.04 13.32
CA GLU A 35 -13.88 4.16 11.87
C GLU A 35 -13.46 2.85 11.21
N ALA A 36 -12.46 2.18 11.77
CA ALA A 36 -11.99 0.89 11.28
C ALA A 36 -13.09 -0.19 11.35
N ILE A 37 -13.86 -0.22 12.45
CA ILE A 37 -15.00 -1.13 12.59
C ILE A 37 -16.06 -0.82 11.54
N LYS A 38 -16.40 0.45 11.36
CA LYS A 38 -17.40 0.90 10.39
C LYS A 38 -17.01 0.52 8.96
N LEU A 39 -15.73 0.56 8.65
CA LEU A 39 -15.19 0.18 7.35
C LEU A 39 -15.00 -1.34 7.19
N LYS A 40 -15.31 -2.11 8.22
CA LYS A 40 -15.14 -3.59 8.24
C LYS A 40 -13.69 -4.02 8.11
N GLY A 41 -12.77 -3.21 8.65
CA GLY A 41 -11.34 -3.47 8.63
C GLY A 41 -10.61 -2.62 7.61
N ILE A 42 -9.45 -2.12 8.00
CA ILE A 42 -8.62 -1.21 7.18
C ILE A 42 -7.34 -1.88 6.69
N GLY A 43 -7.03 -3.07 7.17
CA GLY A 43 -5.79 -3.79 6.85
C GLY A 43 -6.04 -5.11 6.15
N SER A 44 -5.16 -5.46 5.22
CA SER A 44 -5.13 -6.79 4.64
C SER A 44 -4.36 -7.75 5.53
N LYS A 45 -4.59 -9.04 5.32
CA LYS A 45 -3.67 -10.08 5.79
C LYS A 45 -2.44 -10.08 4.89
N ARG A 46 -1.33 -10.67 5.36
CA ARG A 46 -0.10 -10.80 4.58
C ARG A 46 -0.36 -11.59 3.30
N MET A 47 0.22 -11.12 2.22
CA MET A 47 0.16 -11.78 0.92
C MET A 47 1.57 -12.08 0.42
N ILE A 48 1.71 -13.21 -0.27
CA ILE A 48 2.99 -13.58 -0.87
C ILE A 48 3.22 -12.73 -2.12
N ILE A 49 4.40 -12.14 -2.21
CA ILE A 49 4.84 -11.39 -3.38
C ILE A 49 5.32 -12.37 -4.45
N ASN A 50 4.76 -12.27 -5.65
CA ASN A 50 5.18 -13.07 -6.80
C ASN A 50 6.30 -12.39 -7.59
N ALA A 51 6.12 -11.11 -7.89
CA ALA A 51 7.07 -10.33 -8.67
C ALA A 51 7.02 -8.86 -8.29
N VAL A 52 8.12 -8.17 -8.46
CA VAL A 52 8.21 -6.72 -8.24
C VAL A 52 9.00 -6.07 -9.36
N SER A 53 8.81 -4.77 -9.54
CA SER A 53 9.66 -3.96 -10.41
C SER A 53 11.13 -4.00 -9.94
N PRO A 54 12.10 -3.84 -10.84
CA PRO A 54 13.51 -3.87 -10.46
C PRO A 54 13.88 -2.89 -9.34
N ASN A 55 13.26 -1.72 -9.32
CA ASN A 55 13.51 -0.70 -8.29
C ASN A 55 12.93 -1.03 -6.91
N LEU A 56 12.13 -2.10 -6.78
CA LEU A 56 11.67 -2.62 -5.50
C LEU A 56 12.50 -3.81 -5.00
N GLN A 57 13.32 -4.42 -5.83
CA GLN A 57 14.15 -5.56 -5.45
C GLN A 57 15.02 -5.29 -4.21
N PRO A 58 15.62 -4.10 -4.03
CA PRO A 58 16.44 -3.81 -2.84
C PRO A 58 15.69 -3.92 -1.52
N TYR A 59 14.35 -3.84 -1.54
CA TYR A 59 13.52 -3.92 -0.34
C TYR A 59 13.04 -5.33 -0.01
N LEU A 60 13.46 -6.32 -0.80
CA LEU A 60 13.11 -7.72 -0.60
C LEU A 60 14.32 -8.52 -0.11
N ASN A 61 14.06 -9.71 0.40
CA ASN A 61 15.11 -10.65 0.77
C ASN A 61 15.93 -11.03 -0.46
N LYS A 62 17.25 -11.11 -0.30
CA LYS A 62 18.20 -11.43 -1.38
C LYS A 62 18.31 -12.92 -1.67
N VAL A 63 17.83 -13.76 -0.76
CA VAL A 63 17.79 -15.22 -0.93
C VAL A 63 16.39 -15.64 -1.37
N ASP A 64 16.26 -16.88 -1.85
CA ASP A 64 14.99 -17.43 -2.36
C ASP A 64 13.96 -17.64 -1.25
N ASP A 65 13.85 -16.68 -0.34
CA ASP A 65 12.86 -16.69 0.70
C ASP A 65 11.56 -16.07 0.20
N VAL A 66 10.47 -16.53 0.77
CA VAL A 66 9.15 -15.98 0.49
C VAL A 66 9.09 -14.58 1.07
N ASN A 67 8.74 -13.61 0.22
CA ASN A 67 8.54 -12.24 0.63
C ASN A 67 7.06 -11.97 0.81
N TYR A 68 6.72 -11.22 1.86
CA TYR A 68 5.35 -10.86 2.18
C TYR A 68 5.15 -9.37 2.17
N ALA A 69 3.94 -8.96 1.83
CA ALA A 69 3.49 -7.59 2.01
C ALA A 69 2.06 -7.58 2.51
N ASN A 70 1.67 -6.52 3.18
CA ASN A 70 0.30 -6.26 3.56
C ASN A 70 -0.02 -4.79 3.35
N ILE A 71 -1.30 -4.47 3.26
CA ILE A 71 -1.79 -3.15 2.89
C ILE A 71 -2.65 -2.59 4.02
N GLU A 72 -2.48 -1.32 4.31
CA GLU A 72 -3.34 -0.56 5.22
C GLU A 72 -4.01 0.59 4.47
N MET A 73 -5.31 0.71 4.61
CA MET A 73 -6.08 1.81 4.03
C MET A 73 -6.00 3.07 4.90
N ARG A 74 -5.87 4.20 4.26
CA ARG A 74 -6.00 5.53 4.84
C ARG A 74 -7.05 6.31 4.04
N SER A 75 -7.43 7.50 4.51
CA SER A 75 -8.44 8.32 3.84
C SER A 75 -8.06 8.72 2.42
N ASN A 76 -6.78 9.00 2.18
CA ASN A 76 -6.30 9.54 0.90
C ASN A 76 -5.27 8.65 0.20
N GLY A 77 -5.13 7.41 0.63
CA GLY A 77 -4.19 6.48 0.02
C GLY A 77 -4.04 5.20 0.81
N ILE A 78 -2.97 4.49 0.51
CA ILE A 78 -2.64 3.23 1.16
C ILE A 78 -1.18 3.21 1.59
N ILE A 79 -0.89 2.35 2.56
CA ILE A 79 0.46 1.95 2.91
C ILE A 79 0.64 0.49 2.49
N VAL A 80 1.73 0.19 1.82
CA VAL A 80 2.16 -1.19 1.59
C VAL A 80 3.35 -1.45 2.49
N TYR A 81 3.18 -2.35 3.44
CA TYR A 81 4.26 -2.77 4.34
C TYR A 81 5.00 -3.93 3.73
N ILE A 82 6.32 -3.80 3.60
CA ILE A 82 7.21 -4.83 3.05
C ILE A 82 8.18 -5.25 4.14
N ASN A 83 8.25 -6.54 4.43
CA ASN A 83 9.17 -7.09 5.43
C ASN A 83 10.35 -7.74 4.74
N ARG A 84 11.56 -7.30 5.14
CA ARG A 84 12.83 -7.91 4.71
C ARG A 84 13.60 -8.34 5.96
N GLY A 85 13.43 -9.60 6.36
CA GLY A 85 14.02 -10.09 7.60
C GLY A 85 13.56 -9.27 8.79
N LEU A 86 14.51 -8.63 9.49
CA LEU A 86 14.21 -7.76 10.63
C LEU A 86 13.95 -6.30 10.25
N GLN A 87 14.08 -5.98 8.97
CA GLN A 87 13.82 -4.63 8.47
C GLN A 87 12.40 -4.52 7.89
N ASN A 88 11.77 -3.40 8.15
CA ASN A 88 10.44 -3.08 7.64
C ASN A 88 10.51 -1.83 6.78
N PHE A 89 9.86 -1.89 5.63
CA PHE A 89 9.73 -0.76 4.73
C PHE A 89 8.27 -0.40 4.56
N THR A 90 8.01 0.89 4.47
CA THR A 90 6.68 1.46 4.30
C THR A 90 6.64 2.18 2.96
N TRP A 91 5.87 1.64 2.01
CA TRP A 91 5.66 2.27 0.71
C TRP A 91 4.33 3.01 0.76
N ILE A 92 4.39 4.33 0.59
CA ILE A 92 3.24 5.22 0.72
C ILE A 92 2.70 5.53 -0.67
N ILE A 93 1.41 5.25 -0.88
CA ILE A 93 0.79 5.44 -2.19
C ILE A 93 -0.49 6.26 -2.03
N PRO A 94 -0.48 7.55 -2.39
CA PRO A 94 -1.71 8.33 -2.51
C PRO A 94 -2.65 7.71 -3.55
N TYR A 95 -3.97 7.80 -3.32
CA TYR A 95 -4.93 7.18 -4.24
C TYR A 95 -4.81 7.68 -5.68
N HIS A 96 -4.48 8.95 -5.88
CA HIS A 96 -4.34 9.50 -7.23
C HIS A 96 -3.17 8.90 -8.02
N GLN A 97 -2.24 8.22 -7.34
CA GLN A 97 -1.09 7.53 -7.95
C GLN A 97 -1.30 6.03 -8.06
N LEU A 98 -2.33 5.50 -7.42
CA LEU A 98 -2.54 4.06 -7.31
C LEU A 98 -3.28 3.52 -8.53
N VAL A 99 -2.72 2.47 -9.14
CA VAL A 99 -3.40 1.68 -10.17
C VAL A 99 -3.35 0.22 -9.74
N ILE A 100 -4.49 -0.45 -9.82
CA ILE A 100 -4.62 -1.86 -9.46
C ILE A 100 -5.02 -2.64 -10.72
N TYR A 101 -4.22 -3.63 -11.08
CA TYR A 101 -4.51 -4.55 -12.18
C TYR A 101 -4.93 -5.91 -11.62
N LYS A 102 -6.02 -6.45 -12.17
CA LYS A 102 -6.61 -7.72 -11.74
C LYS A 102 -6.30 -8.86 -12.71
N THR A 103 -5.05 -9.03 -13.11
CA THR A 103 -4.65 -10.13 -13.99
C THR A 103 -3.78 -11.11 -13.23
N ASN A 104 -4.13 -12.40 -13.26
CA ASN A 104 -3.40 -13.46 -12.56
C ASN A 104 -3.04 -13.10 -11.11
N GLY A 105 -4.08 -12.79 -10.31
CA GLY A 105 -3.92 -12.18 -9.01
C GLY A 105 -4.13 -10.68 -9.11
N SER A 106 -3.45 -9.90 -8.29
CA SER A 106 -3.49 -8.44 -8.36
C SER A 106 -2.09 -7.86 -8.39
N SER A 107 -1.96 -6.78 -9.13
CA SER A 107 -0.75 -5.96 -9.12
C SER A 107 -1.09 -4.55 -8.66
N ILE A 108 -0.26 -4.01 -7.79
CA ILE A 108 -0.31 -2.62 -7.35
C ILE A 108 0.79 -1.86 -8.06
N HIS A 109 0.42 -0.78 -8.74
CA HIS A 109 1.35 0.07 -9.48
C HIS A 109 1.26 1.51 -8.99
N ALA A 110 2.39 2.13 -8.78
CA ALA A 110 2.50 3.55 -8.45
C ALA A 110 3.95 4.02 -8.60
N GLN A 111 4.13 5.28 -9.01
CA GLN A 111 5.44 5.93 -8.99
C GLN A 111 6.53 5.17 -9.78
N GLY A 112 6.16 4.49 -10.85
CA GLY A 112 7.09 3.69 -11.64
C GLY A 112 7.51 2.37 -10.97
N LYS A 113 6.78 1.93 -9.95
CA LYS A 113 7.03 0.68 -9.21
C LYS A 113 5.81 -0.21 -9.25
N PHE A 114 6.01 -1.51 -9.10
CA PHE A 114 4.88 -2.43 -8.93
C PHE A 114 5.21 -3.61 -8.02
N ILE A 115 4.17 -4.13 -7.40
CA ILE A 115 4.16 -5.43 -6.72
C ILE A 115 3.04 -6.26 -7.33
N ASN A 116 3.38 -7.45 -7.80
CA ASN A 116 2.40 -8.46 -8.19
C ASN A 116 2.31 -9.49 -7.06
N PHE A 117 1.11 -9.72 -6.57
CA PHE A 117 0.85 -10.73 -5.53
C PHE A 117 0.61 -12.09 -6.17
N LYS A 118 1.13 -13.13 -5.53
CA LYS A 118 0.96 -14.49 -5.99
C LYS A 118 -0.53 -14.88 -5.92
N ASN A 119 -1.03 -15.46 -7.00
CA ASN A 119 -2.43 -15.92 -7.07
C ASN A 119 -2.60 -17.23 -6.30
N ASN A 120 -2.63 -17.15 -4.98
CA ASN A 120 -2.79 -18.29 -4.08
C ASN A 120 -3.74 -17.93 -2.93
N ILE A 121 -3.81 -18.79 -1.92
CA ILE A 121 -4.72 -18.58 -0.79
C ILE A 121 -4.44 -17.26 -0.04
N THR A 122 -3.17 -16.84 0.05
CA THR A 122 -2.82 -15.59 0.75
C THR A 122 -3.42 -14.37 0.06
N PHE A 123 -3.57 -14.40 -1.26
CA PHE A 123 -4.25 -13.35 -1.99
C PHE A 123 -5.77 -13.53 -1.91
N LYS A 124 -6.26 -14.74 -2.13
CA LYS A 124 -7.70 -15.03 -2.20
C LYS A 124 -8.44 -14.69 -0.91
N GLU A 125 -7.81 -14.87 0.23
CA GLU A 125 -8.41 -14.53 1.53
C GLU A 125 -8.56 -13.01 1.74
N ASN A 126 -7.93 -12.19 0.90
CA ASN A 126 -8.03 -10.73 0.92
C ASN A 126 -8.98 -10.16 -0.14
N LYS A 127 -9.77 -11.01 -0.77
CA LYS A 127 -10.69 -10.58 -1.85
C LYS A 127 -11.65 -9.48 -1.41
N LYS A 128 -12.23 -9.62 -0.21
CA LYS A 128 -13.14 -8.61 0.34
C LYS A 128 -12.41 -7.30 0.64
N PHE A 129 -11.18 -7.39 1.13
CA PHE A 129 -10.35 -6.21 1.38
C PHE A 129 -10.09 -5.44 0.07
N PHE A 130 -9.69 -6.13 -1.00
CA PHE A 130 -9.45 -5.49 -2.29
C PHE A 130 -10.70 -4.84 -2.86
N LYS A 131 -11.87 -5.45 -2.65
CA LYS A 131 -13.14 -4.83 -3.06
C LYS A 131 -13.36 -3.50 -2.33
N ARG A 132 -13.14 -3.48 -1.00
CA ARG A 132 -13.26 -2.25 -0.22
C ARG A 132 -12.24 -1.20 -0.65
N LEU A 133 -11.02 -1.63 -0.93
CA LEU A 133 -9.95 -0.75 -1.42
C LEU A 133 -10.34 -0.09 -2.76
N LEU A 134 -10.84 -0.87 -3.69
CA LEU A 134 -11.29 -0.36 -4.98
C LEU A 134 -12.46 0.62 -4.81
N ASP A 135 -13.41 0.31 -3.94
CA ASP A 135 -14.53 1.20 -3.64
C ASP A 135 -14.03 2.51 -3.03
N ALA A 136 -13.08 2.46 -2.11
CA ALA A 136 -12.49 3.65 -1.50
C ALA A 136 -11.77 4.53 -2.53
N LYS A 137 -11.04 3.92 -3.45
CA LYS A 137 -10.38 4.65 -4.53
C LYS A 137 -11.40 5.31 -5.46
N VAL A 138 -12.47 4.62 -5.80
CA VAL A 138 -13.55 5.19 -6.64
C VAL A 138 -14.17 6.40 -5.97
N VAL A 139 -14.46 6.32 -4.68
CA VAL A 139 -15.01 7.44 -3.90
C VAL A 139 -14.04 8.62 -3.88
N TYR A 140 -12.77 8.35 -3.67
CA TYR A 140 -11.72 9.39 -3.69
C TYR A 140 -11.65 10.05 -5.08
N ASP A 141 -11.59 9.26 -6.15
CA ASP A 141 -11.48 9.78 -7.51
C ASP A 141 -12.69 10.64 -7.89
N LYS A 142 -13.88 10.29 -7.44
CA LYS A 142 -15.08 11.11 -7.64
C LYS A 142 -15.02 12.42 -6.89
N ARG A 143 -14.55 12.41 -5.64
CA ARG A 143 -14.43 13.62 -4.81
C ARG A 143 -13.45 14.62 -5.42
N PHE A 144 -12.36 14.12 -5.99
CA PHE A 144 -11.29 14.94 -6.55
C PHE A 144 -11.29 14.92 -8.09
N ASN A 145 -12.47 14.74 -8.69
CA ASN A 145 -12.60 14.79 -10.13
C ASN A 145 -12.70 16.25 -10.58
N PHE A 146 -11.70 16.69 -11.32
CA PHE A 146 -11.56 18.07 -11.73
C PHE A 146 -12.23 18.40 -13.07
N ARG A 147 -13.21 17.61 -13.48
CA ARG A 147 -13.99 17.91 -14.69
C ARG A 147 -14.61 19.28 -14.68
N ASP A 148 -14.84 19.79 -13.47
CA ASP A 148 -15.54 21.05 -13.27
C ASP A 148 -14.59 22.25 -13.20
N LEU A 149 -13.34 22.02 -13.45
CA LEU A 149 -12.37 23.11 -13.53
C LEU A 149 -12.45 23.83 -14.85
#